data_97995b5ebed685d12e3b44a405822464
#
_entry.id   97995b5ebed685d12e3b44a405822464
#
_cell.length_a   1.000
_cell.length_b   1.000
_cell.length_c   1.000
_cell.angle_alpha   90.00
_cell.angle_beta   90.00
_cell.angle_gamma   90.00
#
_symmetry.space_group_name_H-M   'P 1'
#
loop_
_entity.id
_entity.type
_entity.pdbx_description
1 polymer ?
#
loop_
_entity_poly.entity_id
_entity_poly.type
_entity_poly.pdbx_seq_one_letter_code
_entity_poly.pdbx_strand_id
1 'polypeptide(L)'
;MNAIDVKNLTKKYGAHFAVKDLSFHVRKGTVFGLLGANGAGKSTTIECILGTKKMDTGQVSILGMDPIRERTKVFERAGVQFQESKYQELIKVKELCEMTASVYKKPTDYEALLTEFGIADKVGTYVKDLSGGERQRLFIVLALIPDPELVFLDELTTGLDARARKDVWNILERLKNQGLSILLTSHFMDEVEALCDEILILK
;
A
#
# COMPACT_ATOMS: atom_id res chain seq x y z
N MET A 1 -20.47 -1.95 0.15
CA MET A 1 -19.91 -0.77 0.83
C MET A 1 -18.50 -0.57 0.32
N ASN A 2 -18.11 0.66 -0.03
CA ASN A 2 -16.81 0.90 -0.62
C ASN A 2 -15.75 1.18 0.46
N ALA A 3 -14.52 0.72 0.22
CA ALA A 3 -13.34 1.08 0.99
C ALA A 3 -12.74 2.41 0.50
N ILE A 4 -12.82 2.65 -0.82
CA ILE A 4 -12.37 3.91 -1.44
C ILE A 4 -13.44 4.36 -2.44
N ASP A 5 -13.74 5.66 -2.45
CA ASP A 5 -14.49 6.32 -3.52
C ASP A 5 -13.67 7.48 -4.06
N VAL A 6 -13.48 7.53 -5.37
CA VAL A 6 -12.79 8.60 -6.10
C VAL A 6 -13.73 9.16 -7.16
N LYS A 7 -13.92 10.48 -7.18
CA LYS A 7 -14.78 11.17 -8.15
C LYS A 7 -14.05 12.35 -8.80
N ASN A 8 -13.95 12.32 -10.13
CA ASN A 8 -13.41 13.37 -10.98
C ASN A 8 -12.04 13.89 -10.53
N LEU A 9 -11.18 12.99 -10.00
CA LEU A 9 -9.85 13.33 -9.52
C LEU A 9 -8.99 13.83 -10.69
N THR A 10 -8.46 15.03 -10.54
CA THR A 10 -7.54 15.63 -11.50
C THR A 10 -6.32 16.18 -10.79
N LYS A 11 -5.13 15.90 -11.36
CA LYS A 11 -3.85 16.44 -10.90
C LYS A 11 -3.01 16.88 -12.09
N LYS A 12 -2.54 18.13 -12.03
CA LYS A 12 -1.65 18.74 -13.04
C LYS A 12 -0.30 19.12 -12.45
N TYR A 13 0.72 19.08 -13.30
CA TYR A 13 2.03 19.68 -13.07
C TYR A 13 2.33 20.62 -14.25
N GLY A 14 2.18 21.91 -14.01
CA GLY A 14 2.22 22.90 -15.09
C GLY A 14 1.12 22.62 -16.13
N ALA A 15 1.49 22.42 -17.40
CA ALA A 15 0.57 22.09 -18.49
C ALA A 15 0.26 20.58 -18.61
N HIS A 16 1.00 19.71 -17.89
CA HIS A 16 0.86 18.27 -18.00
C HIS A 16 -0.17 17.72 -16.99
N PHE A 17 -1.11 16.89 -17.47
CA PHE A 17 -2.01 16.13 -16.61
C PHE A 17 -1.34 14.82 -16.18
N ALA A 18 -1.05 14.69 -14.92
CA ALA A 18 -0.63 13.41 -14.37
C ALA A 18 -1.82 12.47 -14.10
N VAL A 19 -2.98 13.06 -13.76
CA VAL A 19 -4.26 12.37 -13.63
C VAL A 19 -5.34 13.31 -14.16
N LYS A 20 -6.28 12.82 -14.98
CA LYS A 20 -7.32 13.64 -15.58
C LYS A 20 -8.68 12.98 -15.42
N ASP A 21 -9.57 13.64 -14.66
CA ASP A 21 -11.00 13.28 -14.51
C ASP A 21 -11.22 11.79 -14.15
N LEU A 22 -10.40 11.27 -13.23
CA LEU A 22 -10.41 9.88 -12.84
C LEU A 22 -11.51 9.61 -11.79
N SER A 23 -12.38 8.62 -12.07
CA SER A 23 -13.44 8.21 -11.16
C SER A 23 -13.46 6.68 -11.07
N PHE A 24 -13.41 6.14 -9.85
CA PHE A 24 -13.54 4.71 -9.57
C PHE A 24 -13.89 4.49 -8.10
N HIS A 25 -14.20 3.24 -7.76
CA HIS A 25 -14.40 2.82 -6.38
C HIS A 25 -13.70 1.49 -6.11
N VAL A 26 -13.32 1.26 -4.87
CA VAL A 26 -12.76 -0.02 -4.38
C VAL A 26 -13.74 -0.60 -3.37
N ARG A 27 -14.22 -1.82 -3.60
CA ARG A 27 -15.12 -2.51 -2.68
C ARG A 27 -14.36 -3.00 -1.43
N LYS A 28 -15.04 -3.05 -0.28
CA LYS A 28 -14.45 -3.66 0.93
C LYS A 28 -14.18 -5.15 0.71
N GLY A 29 -13.03 -5.62 1.22
CA GLY A 29 -12.59 -7.01 1.15
C GLY A 29 -12.21 -7.48 -0.25
N THR A 30 -11.89 -6.56 -1.17
CA THR A 30 -11.41 -6.89 -2.51
C THR A 30 -10.01 -6.35 -2.76
N VAL A 31 -9.31 -6.94 -3.72
CA VAL A 31 -8.06 -6.44 -4.28
C VAL A 31 -8.36 -5.66 -5.55
N PHE A 32 -8.02 -4.38 -5.56
CA PHE A 32 -8.15 -3.49 -6.71
C PHE A 32 -6.78 -3.13 -7.27
N GLY A 33 -6.57 -3.39 -8.55
CA GLY A 33 -5.32 -3.12 -9.25
C GLY A 33 -5.37 -1.82 -10.07
N LEU A 34 -4.41 -0.94 -9.84
CA LEU A 34 -4.11 0.23 -10.68
C LEU A 34 -2.95 -0.14 -11.61
N LEU A 35 -3.25 -0.50 -12.86
CA LEU A 35 -2.27 -0.91 -13.86
C LEU A 35 -1.89 0.26 -14.78
N GLY A 36 -0.64 0.32 -15.17
CA GLY A 36 -0.17 1.32 -16.14
C GLY A 36 1.34 1.36 -16.27
N ALA A 37 1.84 1.91 -17.35
CA ALA A 37 3.27 2.13 -17.56
C ALA A 37 3.86 3.09 -16.51
N ASN A 38 5.20 3.12 -16.43
CA ASN A 38 5.88 4.12 -15.61
C ASN A 38 5.53 5.53 -16.13
N GLY A 39 5.16 6.42 -15.21
CA GLY A 39 4.70 7.76 -15.57
C GLY A 39 3.20 7.88 -15.87
N ALA A 40 2.42 6.79 -15.90
CA ALA A 40 0.96 6.84 -16.15
C ALA A 40 0.14 7.45 -15.00
N GLY A 41 0.76 7.91 -13.91
CA GLY A 41 0.07 8.60 -12.81
C GLY A 41 -0.35 7.69 -11.65
N LYS A 42 0.07 6.42 -11.59
CA LYS A 42 -0.29 5.47 -10.53
C LYS A 42 0.03 5.99 -9.12
N SER A 43 1.31 6.26 -8.85
CA SER A 43 1.74 6.77 -7.53
C SER A 43 1.14 8.16 -7.23
N THR A 44 1.01 9.02 -8.25
CA THR A 44 0.32 10.32 -8.10
C THR A 44 -1.14 10.14 -7.71
N THR A 45 -1.82 9.13 -8.27
CA THR A 45 -3.21 8.80 -7.91
C THR A 45 -3.30 8.37 -6.45
N ILE A 46 -2.43 7.43 -6.00
CA ILE A 46 -2.36 7.00 -4.59
C ILE A 46 -2.07 8.19 -3.66
N GLU A 47 -1.08 9.01 -3.98
CA GLU A 47 -0.72 10.17 -3.17
C GLU A 47 -1.86 11.20 -3.05
N CYS A 48 -2.63 11.41 -4.13
CA CYS A 48 -3.82 12.25 -4.09
C CYS A 48 -4.94 11.63 -3.25
N ILE A 49 -5.17 10.32 -3.38
CA ILE A 49 -6.16 9.59 -2.56
C ILE A 49 -5.80 9.69 -1.07
N LEU A 50 -4.55 9.49 -0.71
CA LEU A 50 -4.06 9.57 0.68
C LEU A 50 -3.98 11.02 1.21
N GLY A 51 -4.22 12.04 0.37
CA GLY A 51 -4.10 13.44 0.75
C GLY A 51 -2.66 13.87 1.09
N THR A 52 -1.65 13.07 0.71
CA THR A 52 -0.24 13.45 0.81
C THR A 52 0.15 14.42 -0.31
N LYS A 53 -0.59 14.37 -1.41
CA LYS A 53 -0.47 15.31 -2.53
C LYS A 53 -1.82 15.98 -2.79
N LYS A 54 -1.82 17.31 -2.89
CA LYS A 54 -3.05 18.06 -3.16
C LYS A 54 -3.52 17.81 -4.60
N MET A 55 -4.73 17.31 -4.77
CA MET A 55 -5.41 17.27 -6.07
C MET A 55 -5.88 18.67 -6.50
N ASP A 56 -6.02 18.90 -7.80
CA ASP A 56 -6.51 20.19 -8.32
C ASP A 56 -8.04 20.23 -8.30
N THR A 57 -8.70 19.12 -8.68
CA THR A 57 -10.16 18.95 -8.57
C THR A 57 -10.49 17.51 -8.22
N GLY A 58 -11.72 17.29 -7.74
CA GLY A 58 -12.26 15.97 -7.42
C GLY A 58 -12.63 15.81 -5.96
N GLN A 59 -13.09 14.62 -5.62
CA GLN A 59 -13.45 14.22 -4.26
C GLN A 59 -12.92 12.81 -4.00
N VAL A 60 -12.43 12.59 -2.80
CA VAL A 60 -11.95 11.29 -2.34
C VAL A 60 -12.52 10.98 -0.97
N SER A 61 -12.93 9.73 -0.78
CA SER A 61 -13.32 9.19 0.52
C SER A 61 -12.60 7.87 0.74
N ILE A 62 -12.02 7.69 1.92
CA ILE A 62 -11.40 6.44 2.39
C ILE A 62 -12.19 5.96 3.60
N LEU A 63 -12.75 4.75 3.53
CA LEU A 63 -13.60 4.17 4.59
C LEU A 63 -14.73 5.11 5.04
N GLY A 64 -15.27 5.91 4.09
CA GLY A 64 -16.32 6.91 4.36
C GLY A 64 -15.80 8.23 4.94
N MET A 65 -14.50 8.42 5.09
CA MET A 65 -13.85 9.59 5.68
C MET A 65 -13.11 10.43 4.63
N ASP A 66 -13.04 11.75 4.85
CA ASP A 66 -12.20 12.65 4.06
C ASP A 66 -10.72 12.50 4.50
N PRO A 67 -9.80 12.07 3.60
CA PRO A 67 -8.42 11.78 3.97
C PRO A 67 -7.59 13.02 4.36
N ILE A 68 -8.09 14.22 4.08
CA ILE A 68 -7.45 15.49 4.47
C ILE A 68 -7.97 15.96 5.83
N ARG A 69 -9.30 15.99 5.99
CA ARG A 69 -9.95 16.53 7.19
C ARG A 69 -9.91 15.55 8.36
N GLU A 70 -9.96 14.25 8.08
CA GLU A 70 -10.00 13.18 9.08
C GLU A 70 -8.75 12.31 9.03
N ARG A 71 -7.61 12.91 8.66
CA ARG A 71 -6.34 12.22 8.39
C ARG A 71 -5.97 11.19 9.46
N THR A 72 -5.97 11.58 10.72
CA THR A 72 -5.60 10.69 11.84
C THR A 72 -6.49 9.44 11.89
N LYS A 73 -7.81 9.62 11.74
CA LYS A 73 -8.76 8.49 11.76
C LYS A 73 -8.57 7.56 10.56
N VAL A 74 -8.26 8.12 9.38
CA VAL A 74 -7.98 7.32 8.18
C VAL A 74 -6.74 6.47 8.40
N PHE A 75 -5.63 7.05 8.87
CA PHE A 75 -4.37 6.32 9.06
C PHE A 75 -4.34 5.42 10.29
N GLU A 76 -5.28 5.54 11.22
CA GLU A 76 -5.55 4.53 12.27
C GLU A 76 -6.19 3.24 11.70
N ARG A 77 -6.74 3.28 10.47
CA ARG A 77 -7.49 2.17 9.83
C ARG A 77 -6.98 1.82 8.42
N ALA A 78 -5.98 2.52 7.94
CA ALA A 78 -5.37 2.29 6.64
C ALA A 78 -3.85 2.18 6.77
N GLY A 79 -3.31 1.09 6.23
CA GLY A 79 -1.86 0.88 6.09
C GLY A 79 -1.37 1.36 4.73
N VAL A 80 -0.14 1.83 4.66
CA VAL A 80 0.46 2.33 3.42
C VAL A 80 1.89 1.83 3.28
N GLN A 81 2.19 1.24 2.12
CA GLN A 81 3.55 0.98 1.68
C GLN A 81 3.78 1.76 0.40
N PHE A 82 4.75 2.68 0.42
CA PHE A 82 5.19 3.44 -0.74
C PHE A 82 6.35 2.75 -1.45
N GLN A 83 6.49 3.00 -2.76
CA GLN A 83 7.57 2.47 -3.59
C GLN A 83 8.97 2.83 -3.04
N GLU A 84 9.15 4.07 -2.58
CA GLU A 84 10.38 4.55 -1.95
C GLU A 84 10.13 4.81 -0.45
N SER A 85 10.36 3.79 0.38
CA SER A 85 10.39 3.97 1.82
C SER A 85 11.79 4.36 2.26
N LYS A 86 11.99 5.63 2.64
CA LYS A 86 13.25 6.11 3.22
C LYS A 86 13.25 5.83 4.72
N TYR A 87 14.26 5.11 5.17
CA TYR A 87 14.54 4.85 6.59
C TYR A 87 16.02 5.13 6.88
N GLN A 88 16.39 5.23 8.15
CA GLN A 88 17.78 5.42 8.53
C GLN A 88 18.62 4.21 8.10
N GLU A 89 19.82 4.47 7.52
CA GLU A 89 20.65 3.39 6.97
C GLU A 89 21.00 2.27 7.97
N LEU A 90 21.13 2.60 9.24
CA LEU A 90 21.52 1.68 10.30
C LEU A 90 20.35 1.31 11.23
N ILE A 91 19.10 1.40 10.77
CA ILE A 91 17.94 0.96 11.54
C ILE A 91 17.77 -0.57 11.42
N LYS A 92 17.52 -1.23 12.54
CA LYS A 92 17.21 -2.66 12.57
C LYS A 92 15.71 -2.90 12.34
N VAL A 93 15.37 -4.11 11.89
CA VAL A 93 13.98 -4.55 11.71
C VAL A 93 13.14 -4.27 12.97
N LYS A 94 13.62 -4.69 14.15
CA LYS A 94 12.96 -4.44 15.43
C LYS A 94 12.69 -2.95 15.65
N GLU A 95 13.73 -2.13 15.53
CA GLU A 95 13.64 -0.69 15.78
C GLU A 95 12.64 0.00 14.86
N LEU A 96 12.60 -0.41 13.58
CA LEU A 96 11.63 0.12 12.61
C LEU A 96 10.20 -0.30 12.94
N CYS A 97 9.99 -1.55 13.38
CA CYS A 97 8.68 -2.03 13.82
C CYS A 97 8.22 -1.31 15.10
N GLU A 98 9.10 -1.17 16.11
CA GLU A 98 8.80 -0.46 17.35
C GLU A 98 8.48 1.02 17.09
N MET A 99 9.26 1.68 16.24
CA MET A 99 9.01 3.06 15.84
C MET A 99 7.66 3.20 15.14
N THR A 100 7.32 2.26 14.23
CA THR A 100 6.03 2.26 13.56
C THR A 100 4.90 2.01 14.54
N ALA A 101 5.00 1.02 15.41
CA ALA A 101 3.98 0.69 16.41
C ALA A 101 3.72 1.86 17.38
N SER A 102 4.76 2.63 17.74
CA SER A 102 4.67 3.72 18.71
C SER A 102 3.74 4.86 18.30
N VAL A 103 3.43 5.00 16.99
CA VAL A 103 2.53 6.06 16.51
C VAL A 103 1.05 5.69 16.55
N TYR A 104 0.73 4.42 16.84
CA TYR A 104 -0.65 3.91 16.88
C TYR A 104 -1.11 3.63 18.31
N LYS A 105 -2.40 3.83 18.58
CA LYS A 105 -2.98 3.61 19.91
C LYS A 105 -3.11 2.13 20.27
N LYS A 106 -3.38 1.29 19.27
CA LYS A 106 -3.59 -0.16 19.42
C LYS A 106 -2.91 -0.87 18.25
N PRO A 107 -1.57 -0.90 18.24
CA PRO A 107 -0.85 -1.61 17.18
C PRO A 107 -1.03 -3.12 17.32
N THR A 108 -1.06 -3.81 16.19
CA THR A 108 -0.91 -5.28 16.15
C THR A 108 0.48 -5.66 16.67
N ASP A 109 0.57 -6.83 17.28
CA ASP A 109 1.85 -7.40 17.71
C ASP A 109 2.74 -7.66 16.48
N TYR A 110 3.75 -6.83 16.31
CA TYR A 110 4.67 -6.93 15.17
C TYR A 110 5.53 -8.19 15.21
N GLU A 111 5.81 -8.77 16.38
CA GLU A 111 6.59 -10.02 16.49
C GLU A 111 5.76 -11.19 15.93
N ALA A 112 4.46 -11.23 16.22
CA ALA A 112 3.53 -12.18 15.62
C ALA A 112 3.46 -12.00 14.09
N LEU A 113 3.39 -10.76 13.60
CA LEU A 113 3.42 -10.47 12.16
C LEU A 113 4.74 -10.90 11.53
N LEU A 114 5.90 -10.60 12.12
CA LEU A 114 7.21 -11.03 11.60
C LEU A 114 7.29 -12.57 11.52
N THR A 115 6.70 -13.27 12.47
CA THR A 115 6.62 -14.74 12.47
C THR A 115 5.72 -15.24 11.34
N GLU A 116 4.53 -14.68 11.21
CA GLU A 116 3.57 -15.02 10.16
C GLU A 116 4.14 -14.81 8.77
N PHE A 117 4.94 -13.74 8.59
CA PHE A 117 5.57 -13.40 7.32
C PHE A 117 6.95 -14.09 7.11
N GLY A 118 7.38 -14.96 8.03
CA GLY A 118 8.59 -15.76 7.90
C GLY A 118 9.88 -14.94 7.89
N ILE A 119 9.94 -13.86 8.67
CA ILE A 119 11.11 -12.99 8.84
C ILE A 119 11.44 -12.70 10.32
N ALA A 120 10.92 -13.49 11.25
CA ALA A 120 11.20 -13.35 12.69
C ALA A 120 12.69 -13.50 13.02
N ASP A 121 13.42 -14.34 12.28
CA ASP A 121 14.86 -14.52 12.41
C ASP A 121 15.68 -13.26 12.03
N LYS A 122 15.06 -12.30 11.35
CA LYS A 122 15.67 -11.04 10.89
C LYS A 122 15.51 -9.88 11.87
N VAL A 123 14.87 -10.06 13.01
CA VAL A 123 14.54 -9.00 13.97
C VAL A 123 15.73 -8.13 14.38
N GLY A 124 16.93 -8.73 14.47
CA GLY A 124 18.18 -8.04 14.80
C GLY A 124 19.00 -7.54 13.59
N THR A 125 18.54 -7.83 12.36
CA THR A 125 19.25 -7.48 11.12
C THR A 125 18.97 -6.02 10.73
N TYR A 126 19.96 -5.34 10.16
CA TYR A 126 19.73 -4.00 9.59
C TYR A 126 18.84 -4.11 8.35
N VAL A 127 17.89 -3.19 8.18
CA VAL A 127 16.94 -3.22 7.06
C VAL A 127 17.64 -3.17 5.70
N LYS A 128 18.76 -2.48 5.60
CA LYS A 128 19.59 -2.43 4.37
C LYS A 128 20.18 -3.78 3.97
N ASP A 129 20.40 -4.69 4.93
CA ASP A 129 21.06 -5.99 4.73
C ASP A 129 20.04 -7.10 4.42
N LEU A 130 18.74 -6.79 4.42
CA LEU A 130 17.68 -7.70 3.99
C LEU A 130 17.74 -7.93 2.46
N SER A 131 17.48 -9.17 2.04
CA SER A 131 17.17 -9.45 0.64
C SER A 131 15.94 -8.67 0.17
N GLY A 132 15.77 -8.52 -1.16
CA GLY A 132 14.59 -7.84 -1.71
C GLY A 132 13.28 -8.42 -1.19
N GLY A 133 13.13 -9.75 -1.19
CA GLY A 133 11.92 -10.43 -0.70
C GLY A 133 11.69 -10.29 0.80
N GLU A 134 12.74 -10.35 1.64
CA GLU A 134 12.64 -10.10 3.08
C GLU A 134 12.23 -8.66 3.37
N ARG A 135 12.80 -7.71 2.66
CA ARG A 135 12.47 -6.29 2.80
C ARG A 135 11.04 -5.99 2.39
N GLN A 136 10.53 -6.60 1.31
CA GLN A 136 9.14 -6.44 0.91
C GLN A 136 8.17 -7.03 1.94
N ARG A 137 8.46 -8.20 2.49
CA ARG A 137 7.67 -8.78 3.60
C ARG A 137 7.67 -7.88 4.82
N LEU A 138 8.82 -7.29 5.17
CA LEU A 138 8.88 -6.30 6.25
C LEU A 138 7.98 -5.09 5.96
N PHE A 139 7.98 -4.56 4.76
CA PHE A 139 7.15 -3.39 4.43
C PHE A 139 5.65 -3.70 4.47
N ILE A 140 5.23 -4.93 4.12
CA ILE A 140 3.84 -5.36 4.34
C ILE A 140 3.56 -5.44 5.85
N VAL A 141 4.44 -6.03 6.64
CA VAL A 141 4.31 -6.07 8.11
C VAL A 141 4.11 -4.67 8.68
N LEU A 142 4.94 -3.70 8.28
CA LEU A 142 4.80 -2.31 8.74
C LEU A 142 3.45 -1.70 8.38
N ALA A 143 2.93 -2.00 7.19
CA ALA A 143 1.60 -1.54 6.75
C ALA A 143 0.45 -2.21 7.52
N LEU A 144 0.69 -3.38 8.13
CA LEU A 144 -0.31 -4.13 8.91
C LEU A 144 -0.28 -3.82 10.42
N ILE A 145 0.77 -3.16 10.92
CA ILE A 145 0.87 -2.76 12.34
C ILE A 145 -0.35 -1.98 12.83
N PRO A 146 -0.98 -1.08 12.04
CA PRO A 146 -2.20 -0.37 12.47
C PRO A 146 -3.45 -1.24 12.66
N ASP A 147 -3.42 -2.55 12.36
CA ASP A 147 -4.61 -3.40 12.22
C ASP A 147 -5.61 -2.83 11.19
N PRO A 148 -5.18 -2.64 9.93
CA PRO A 148 -5.94 -1.85 8.97
C PRO A 148 -7.11 -2.63 8.35
N GLU A 149 -8.18 -1.91 7.95
CA GLU A 149 -9.26 -2.42 7.09
C GLU A 149 -8.92 -2.28 5.60
N LEU A 150 -7.92 -1.47 5.28
CA LEU A 150 -7.48 -1.16 3.91
C LEU A 150 -5.97 -0.97 3.87
N VAL A 151 -5.30 -1.53 2.88
CA VAL A 151 -3.88 -1.25 2.62
C VAL A 151 -3.67 -0.71 1.21
N PHE A 152 -2.71 0.21 1.09
CA PHE A 152 -2.19 0.73 -0.17
C PHE A 152 -0.79 0.17 -0.39
N LEU A 153 -0.56 -0.48 -1.54
CA LEU A 153 0.70 -1.13 -1.89
C LEU A 153 1.19 -0.59 -3.24
N ASP A 154 2.22 0.24 -3.22
CA ASP A 154 2.74 0.87 -4.45
C ASP A 154 3.93 0.08 -4.99
N GLU A 155 3.73 -0.58 -6.16
CA GLU A 155 4.75 -1.37 -6.89
C GLU A 155 5.49 -2.40 -6.01
N LEU A 156 4.74 -3.13 -5.17
CA LEU A 156 5.24 -3.99 -4.11
C LEU A 156 6.21 -5.08 -4.59
N THR A 157 6.04 -5.63 -5.79
CA THR A 157 6.84 -6.76 -6.27
C THR A 157 7.95 -6.38 -7.23
N THR A 158 8.17 -5.08 -7.44
CA THR A 158 9.23 -4.57 -8.31
C THR A 158 10.60 -4.99 -7.80
N GLY A 159 11.41 -5.60 -8.67
CA GLY A 159 12.76 -6.09 -8.33
C GLY A 159 12.80 -7.43 -7.60
N LEU A 160 11.66 -8.10 -7.40
CA LEU A 160 11.63 -9.45 -6.85
C LEU A 160 11.81 -10.51 -7.95
N ASP A 161 12.48 -11.60 -7.61
CA ASP A 161 12.48 -12.81 -8.43
C ASP A 161 11.12 -13.49 -8.44
N ALA A 162 10.91 -14.45 -9.36
CA ALA A 162 9.61 -15.11 -9.55
C ALA A 162 9.13 -15.87 -8.30
N ARG A 163 10.04 -16.40 -7.47
CA ARG A 163 9.69 -17.13 -6.26
C ARG A 163 9.24 -16.15 -5.16
N ALA A 164 10.04 -15.14 -4.90
CA ALA A 164 9.70 -14.11 -3.90
C ALA A 164 8.39 -13.39 -4.24
N ARG A 165 8.12 -13.16 -5.54
CA ARG A 165 6.85 -12.60 -6.01
C ARG A 165 5.67 -13.48 -5.67
N LYS A 166 5.75 -14.80 -5.96
CA LYS A 166 4.68 -15.75 -5.61
C LYS A 166 4.44 -15.83 -4.10
N ASP A 167 5.51 -15.79 -3.30
CA ASP A 167 5.38 -15.78 -1.83
C ASP A 167 4.59 -14.56 -1.36
N VAL A 168 4.86 -13.37 -1.93
CA VAL A 168 4.12 -12.14 -1.63
C VAL A 168 2.66 -12.26 -2.08
N TRP A 169 2.38 -12.80 -3.27
CA TRP A 169 1.01 -13.00 -3.75
C TRP A 169 0.19 -13.91 -2.84
N ASN A 170 0.77 -15.03 -2.38
CA ASN A 170 0.11 -15.94 -1.43
C ASN A 170 -0.24 -15.22 -0.10
N ILE A 171 0.63 -14.32 0.34
CA ILE A 171 0.39 -13.50 1.54
C ILE A 171 -0.80 -12.57 1.30
N LEU A 172 -0.81 -11.83 0.18
CA LEU A 172 -1.88 -10.88 -0.13
C LEU A 172 -3.24 -11.58 -0.30
N GLU A 173 -3.26 -12.75 -0.96
CA GLU A 173 -4.47 -13.56 -1.10
C GLU A 173 -5.03 -14.00 0.26
N ARG A 174 -4.15 -14.44 1.17
CA ARG A 174 -4.54 -14.80 2.54
C ARG A 174 -5.14 -13.60 3.30
N LEU A 175 -4.50 -12.43 3.24
CA LEU A 175 -4.99 -11.20 3.86
C LEU A 175 -6.35 -10.77 3.29
N LYS A 176 -6.54 -10.86 1.97
CA LYS A 176 -7.84 -10.64 1.32
C LYS A 176 -8.91 -11.58 1.89
N ASN A 177 -8.59 -12.88 2.02
CA ASN A 177 -9.51 -13.88 2.55
C ASN A 177 -9.87 -13.64 4.02
N GLN A 178 -9.06 -12.88 4.75
CA GLN A 178 -9.35 -12.39 6.11
C GLN A 178 -10.19 -11.11 6.12
N GLY A 179 -10.57 -10.57 4.95
CA GLY A 179 -11.43 -9.39 4.78
C GLY A 179 -10.70 -8.08 4.57
N LEU A 180 -9.36 -8.09 4.45
CA LEU A 180 -8.58 -6.89 4.16
C LEU A 180 -8.89 -6.38 2.76
N SER A 181 -9.13 -5.08 2.63
CA SER A 181 -9.24 -4.40 1.34
C SER A 181 -7.84 -3.99 0.87
N ILE A 182 -7.52 -4.18 -0.41
CA ILE A 182 -6.19 -3.89 -0.95
C ILE A 182 -6.34 -3.03 -2.20
N LEU A 183 -5.65 -1.89 -2.24
CA LEU A 183 -5.38 -1.16 -3.48
C LEU A 183 -3.89 -1.29 -3.79
N LEU A 184 -3.57 -1.94 -4.90
CA LEU A 184 -2.19 -2.08 -5.35
C LEU A 184 -1.95 -1.38 -6.70
N THR A 185 -0.73 -0.91 -6.90
CA THR A 185 -0.27 -0.51 -8.23
C THR A 185 0.71 -1.53 -8.78
N SER A 186 0.63 -1.75 -10.07
CA SER A 186 1.57 -2.61 -10.77
C SER A 186 1.77 -2.16 -12.22
N HIS A 187 2.88 -2.56 -12.79
CA HIS A 187 3.11 -2.54 -14.23
C HIS A 187 3.23 -3.97 -14.82
N PHE A 188 3.04 -4.99 -13.98
CA PHE A 188 3.05 -6.40 -14.38
C PHE A 188 1.62 -6.92 -14.54
N MET A 189 1.28 -7.41 -15.74
CA MET A 189 -0.05 -7.95 -16.03
C MET A 189 -0.31 -9.26 -15.28
N ASP A 190 0.69 -10.13 -15.17
CA ASP A 190 0.62 -11.40 -14.46
C ASP A 190 0.29 -11.26 -12.97
N GLU A 191 0.80 -10.21 -12.33
CA GLU A 191 0.47 -9.87 -10.94
C GLU A 191 -0.99 -9.47 -10.79
N VAL A 192 -1.44 -8.61 -11.69
CA VAL A 192 -2.82 -8.08 -11.64
C VAL A 192 -3.84 -9.18 -11.94
N GLU A 193 -3.56 -10.05 -12.91
CA GLU A 193 -4.40 -11.22 -13.23
C GLU A 193 -4.46 -12.21 -12.07
N ALA A 194 -3.37 -12.40 -11.34
CA ALA A 194 -3.31 -13.35 -10.24
C ALA A 194 -4.01 -12.86 -8.97
N LEU A 195 -3.99 -11.55 -8.68
CA LEU A 195 -4.40 -11.01 -7.39
C LEU A 195 -5.70 -10.21 -7.41
N CYS A 196 -5.97 -9.48 -8.51
CA CYS A 196 -6.99 -8.44 -8.50
C CYS A 196 -8.37 -8.96 -8.86
N ASP A 197 -9.37 -8.53 -8.09
CA ASP A 197 -10.79 -8.75 -8.41
C ASP A 197 -11.29 -7.72 -9.44
N GLU A 198 -10.72 -6.52 -9.40
CA GLU A 198 -11.04 -5.41 -10.29
C GLU A 198 -9.77 -4.67 -10.69
N ILE A 199 -9.74 -4.17 -11.91
CA ILE A 199 -8.56 -3.52 -12.50
C ILE A 199 -8.97 -2.21 -13.16
N LEU A 200 -8.15 -1.18 -12.97
CA LEU A 200 -8.22 0.08 -13.71
C LEU A 200 -6.88 0.32 -14.42
N ILE A 201 -6.94 0.52 -15.74
CA ILE A 201 -5.75 0.77 -16.55
C ILE A 201 -5.60 2.27 -16.80
N LEU A 202 -4.50 2.84 -16.31
CA LEU A 202 -4.09 4.22 -16.58
C LEU A 202 -3.23 4.25 -17.84
N LYS A 203 -3.51 5.24 -18.71
CA LYS A 203 -2.81 5.45 -19.99
C LYS A 203 -2.11 6.79 -20.03
#